data_fa6c985cc9c6afddd42a2581d531870b
#
_entry.id   fa6c985cc9c6afddd42a2581d531870b
#
_cell.length_a   1.000
_cell.length_b   1.000
_cell.length_c   1.000
_cell.angle_alpha   90.00
_cell.angle_beta   90.00
_cell.angle_gamma   90.00
#
_symmetry.space_group_name_H-M   'P 1'
#
loop_
_entity.id
_entity.type
_entity.pdbx_description
1 polymer ?
#
loop_
_entity_poly.entity_id
_entity_poly.type
_entity_poly.pdbx_seq_one_letter_code
_entity_poly.pdbx_strand_id
1 'polypeptide(L)'
;MSSAQRRCQIKLKGHFITGYADGINKPDTPIELKDDAAIEALNYLQECPETKQRFDKVARLIEGFESQNGMELLSTVHWVVTNELEGNNITDEELINTVHSWNARKSEMKPAHILAAWNKLKQEDWLNLKAQTA
;
A
#
# COMPACT_ATOMS: atom_id res chain seq x y z
N MET A 1 -15.18 16.12 -3.34
CA MET A 1 -13.78 16.47 -2.98
C MET A 1 -13.58 17.97 -3.06
N SER A 2 -13.04 18.58 -2.02
CA SER A 2 -12.81 20.01 -1.99
C SER A 2 -11.64 20.41 -2.89
N SER A 3 -11.56 21.71 -3.26
CA SER A 3 -10.44 22.20 -4.07
C SER A 3 -9.11 22.03 -3.33
N ALA A 4 -9.11 22.20 -2.00
CA ALA A 4 -7.91 22.00 -1.18
C ALA A 4 -7.44 20.54 -1.24
N GLN A 5 -8.36 19.60 -1.13
CA GLN A 5 -8.03 18.18 -1.23
C GLN A 5 -7.44 17.82 -2.59
N ARG A 6 -8.01 18.36 -3.66
CA ARG A 6 -7.48 18.11 -5.00
C ARG A 6 -6.07 18.69 -5.17
N ARG A 7 -5.83 19.88 -4.63
CA ARG A 7 -4.49 20.47 -4.67
C ARG A 7 -3.47 19.65 -3.90
N CYS A 8 -3.87 19.12 -2.74
CA CYS A 8 -2.98 18.24 -1.97
C CYS A 8 -2.58 17.02 -2.76
N GLN A 9 -3.54 16.37 -3.42
CA GLN A 9 -3.26 15.18 -4.22
C GLN A 9 -2.32 15.48 -5.38
N ILE A 10 -2.55 16.57 -6.09
CA ILE A 10 -1.71 16.96 -7.22
C ILE A 10 -0.29 17.27 -6.77
N LYS A 11 -0.15 18.00 -5.68
CA LYS A 11 1.17 18.38 -5.15
C LYS A 11 1.98 17.18 -4.68
N LEU A 12 1.33 16.16 -4.12
CA LEU A 12 2.03 14.98 -3.62
C LEU A 12 2.43 14.02 -4.74
N LYS A 13 1.79 14.14 -5.90
CA LYS A 13 1.96 13.19 -6.98
C LYS A 13 3.21 13.51 -7.81
N GLY A 14 4.21 12.63 -7.76
CA GLY A 14 5.30 12.61 -8.73
C GLY A 14 6.46 13.57 -8.50
N HIS A 15 6.36 14.52 -7.56
CA HIS A 15 7.41 15.53 -7.39
C HIS A 15 8.25 15.37 -6.12
N PHE A 16 7.83 14.52 -5.21
CA PHE A 16 8.40 14.47 -3.87
C PHE A 16 9.07 13.15 -3.53
N ILE A 17 8.98 12.17 -4.41
CA ILE A 17 9.53 10.83 -4.16
C ILE A 17 10.52 10.41 -5.24
N THR A 18 11.45 9.54 -4.85
CA THR A 18 12.36 8.83 -5.76
C THR A 18 12.16 7.33 -5.59
N GLY A 19 12.71 6.53 -6.49
CA GLY A 19 12.61 5.08 -6.43
C GLY A 19 11.39 4.50 -7.12
N TYR A 20 10.55 5.34 -7.69
CA TYR A 20 9.39 4.91 -8.43
C TYR A 20 9.24 5.72 -9.71
N ALA A 21 9.19 5.03 -10.83
CA ALA A 21 9.01 5.65 -12.16
C ALA A 21 10.08 6.69 -12.51
N ASP A 22 11.25 6.57 -11.94
CA ASP A 22 12.37 7.48 -12.19
C ASP A 22 13.37 6.93 -13.20
N GLY A 23 13.00 5.88 -13.93
CA GLY A 23 13.84 5.24 -14.92
C GLY A 23 14.72 4.13 -14.38
N ILE A 24 14.72 3.91 -13.07
CA ILE A 24 15.48 2.83 -12.44
C ILE A 24 14.59 1.59 -12.36
N ASN A 25 14.96 0.55 -13.08
CA ASN A 25 14.15 -0.67 -13.13
C ASN A 25 14.64 -1.69 -12.11
N LYS A 26 14.54 -1.33 -10.83
CA LYS A 26 14.90 -2.22 -9.71
C LYS A 26 13.74 -2.32 -8.74
N PRO A 27 12.99 -3.44 -8.77
CA PRO A 27 11.77 -3.59 -7.94
C PRO A 27 12.01 -3.50 -6.43
N ASP A 28 13.24 -3.75 -5.98
CA ASP A 28 13.58 -3.70 -4.56
C ASP A 28 14.08 -2.34 -4.10
N THR A 29 14.16 -1.37 -5.00
CA THR A 29 14.63 -0.03 -4.64
C THR A 29 13.61 0.64 -3.72
N PRO A 30 14.03 1.12 -2.54
CA PRO A 30 13.13 1.82 -1.64
C PRO A 30 12.57 3.08 -2.28
N ILE A 31 11.31 3.36 -2.01
CA ILE A 31 10.68 4.61 -2.40
C ILE A 31 11.01 5.62 -1.30
N GLU A 32 11.70 6.68 -1.67
CA GLU A 32 12.17 7.67 -0.71
C GLU A 32 11.68 9.07 -1.05
N LEU A 33 11.55 9.91 -0.03
CA LEU A 33 11.24 11.32 -0.22
C LEU A 33 12.51 12.06 -0.63
N LYS A 34 12.37 13.02 -1.55
CA LYS A 34 13.46 13.90 -1.90
C LYS A 34 13.77 14.83 -0.73
N ASP A 35 15.01 15.35 -0.71
CA ASP A 35 15.42 16.34 0.28
C ASP A 35 14.47 17.53 0.25
N ASP A 36 14.14 18.06 1.40
CA ASP A 36 13.21 19.18 1.61
C ASP A 36 11.75 18.88 1.22
N ALA A 37 11.51 17.82 0.47
CA ALA A 37 10.15 17.45 0.06
C ALA A 37 9.29 17.04 1.25
N ALA A 38 9.89 16.38 2.24
CA ALA A 38 9.16 15.95 3.42
C ALA A 38 8.60 17.15 4.19
N ILE A 39 9.43 18.18 4.37
CA ILE A 39 9.02 19.39 5.10
C ILE A 39 7.91 20.12 4.34
N GLU A 40 8.10 20.31 3.04
CA GLU A 40 7.12 20.98 2.20
C GLU A 40 5.79 20.23 2.17
N ALA A 41 5.85 18.90 2.01
CA ALA A 41 4.66 18.06 1.96
C ALA A 41 3.92 18.08 3.30
N LEU A 42 4.62 17.98 4.42
CA LEU A 42 4.00 18.02 5.74
C LEU A 42 3.34 19.36 6.01
N ASN A 43 4.01 20.46 5.63
CA ASN A 43 3.42 21.78 5.77
C ASN A 43 2.14 21.92 4.95
N TYR A 44 2.14 21.38 3.74
CA TYR A 44 0.95 21.40 2.88
C TYR A 44 -0.18 20.57 3.45
N LEU A 45 0.15 19.40 4.03
CA LEU A 45 -0.85 18.51 4.64
C LEU A 45 -1.54 19.13 5.85
N GLN A 46 -0.89 20.07 6.54
CA GLN A 46 -1.52 20.79 7.65
C GLN A 46 -2.75 21.57 7.19
N GLU A 47 -2.80 21.96 5.92
CA GLU A 47 -3.95 22.63 5.33
C GLU A 47 -5.03 21.66 4.88
N CYS A 48 -4.77 20.35 4.98
CA CYS A 48 -5.66 19.31 4.48
C CYS A 48 -5.83 18.22 5.54
N PRO A 49 -6.57 18.49 6.64
CA PRO A 49 -6.62 17.55 7.78
C PRO A 49 -7.14 16.16 7.42
N GLU A 50 -8.13 16.06 6.55
CA GLU A 50 -8.64 14.74 6.14
C GLU A 50 -7.60 13.94 5.35
N THR A 51 -6.87 14.62 4.46
CA THR A 51 -5.81 14.00 3.68
C THR A 51 -4.67 13.58 4.60
N LYS A 52 -4.36 14.40 5.62
CA LYS A 52 -3.34 14.05 6.61
C LYS A 52 -3.69 12.79 7.38
N GLN A 53 -4.95 12.63 7.78
CA GLN A 53 -5.39 11.42 8.46
C GLN A 53 -5.22 10.18 7.59
N ARG A 54 -5.59 10.28 6.31
CA ARG A 54 -5.38 9.20 5.35
C ARG A 54 -3.90 8.91 5.12
N PHE A 55 -3.11 9.97 5.05
CA PHE A 55 -1.66 9.84 4.91
C PHE A 55 -1.06 9.08 6.09
N ASP A 56 -1.43 9.46 7.32
CA ASP A 56 -0.92 8.80 8.52
C ASP A 56 -1.31 7.33 8.55
N LYS A 57 -2.54 7.01 8.12
CA LYS A 57 -3.02 5.63 8.05
C LYS A 57 -2.22 4.82 7.03
N VAL A 58 -1.97 5.39 5.85
CA VAL A 58 -1.15 4.74 4.82
C VAL A 58 0.29 4.58 5.29
N ALA A 59 0.84 5.61 5.93
CA ALA A 59 2.22 5.57 6.42
C ALA A 59 2.43 4.42 7.40
N ARG A 60 1.49 4.18 8.28
CA ARG A 60 1.56 3.04 9.20
C ARG A 60 1.48 1.71 8.48
N LEU A 61 0.62 1.62 7.46
CA LEU A 61 0.48 0.39 6.69
C LEU A 61 1.76 0.03 5.95
N ILE A 62 2.34 1.00 5.24
CA ILE A 62 3.47 0.73 4.36
C ILE A 62 4.80 0.64 5.08
N GLU A 63 4.84 0.89 6.37
CA GLU A 63 6.08 0.78 7.16
C GLU A 63 6.65 -0.62 7.02
N GLY A 64 7.88 -0.71 6.52
CA GLY A 64 8.53 -1.97 6.20
C GLY A 64 8.30 -2.48 4.78
N PHE A 65 7.41 -1.83 4.02
CA PHE A 65 7.07 -2.23 2.66
C PHE A 65 7.31 -1.12 1.64
N GLU A 66 8.25 -0.20 1.93
CA GLU A 66 8.46 1.02 1.14
C GLU A 66 9.31 0.81 -0.12
N SER A 67 9.18 -0.35 -0.75
CA SER A 67 9.80 -0.61 -2.05
C SER A 67 8.70 -0.89 -3.06
N GLN A 68 9.09 -0.91 -4.34
CA GLN A 68 8.15 -1.28 -5.40
C GLN A 68 7.57 -2.68 -5.16
N ASN A 69 8.42 -3.63 -4.78
CA ASN A 69 7.99 -4.99 -4.45
C ASN A 69 7.08 -5.02 -3.23
N GLY A 70 7.43 -4.28 -2.19
CA GLY A 70 6.62 -4.21 -0.98
C GLY A 70 5.22 -3.65 -1.25
N MET A 71 5.16 -2.58 -2.03
CA MET A 71 3.87 -1.99 -2.40
C MET A 71 3.04 -2.93 -3.27
N GLU A 72 3.67 -3.61 -4.22
CA GLU A 72 3.00 -4.60 -5.03
C GLU A 72 2.45 -5.74 -4.17
N LEU A 73 3.23 -6.19 -3.21
CA LEU A 73 2.84 -7.25 -2.31
C LEU A 73 1.61 -6.87 -1.48
N LEU A 74 1.63 -5.69 -0.86
CA LEU A 74 0.49 -5.21 -0.08
C LEU A 74 -0.77 -5.07 -0.93
N SER A 75 -0.65 -4.46 -2.10
CA SER A 75 -1.81 -4.24 -2.96
C SER A 75 -2.36 -5.55 -3.52
N THR A 76 -1.49 -6.49 -3.85
CA THR A 76 -1.91 -7.80 -4.36
C THR A 76 -2.66 -8.59 -3.28
N VAL A 77 -2.13 -8.66 -2.07
CA VAL A 77 -2.77 -9.37 -0.97
C VAL A 77 -4.10 -8.71 -0.62
N HIS A 78 -4.13 -7.39 -0.57
CA HIS A 78 -5.37 -6.66 -0.30
C HIS A 78 -6.45 -6.98 -1.34
N TRP A 79 -6.10 -6.94 -2.61
CA TRP A 79 -7.04 -7.25 -3.69
C TRP A 79 -7.55 -8.68 -3.58
N VAL A 80 -6.65 -9.64 -3.40
CA VAL A 80 -7.01 -11.06 -3.34
C VAL A 80 -7.97 -11.31 -2.18
N VAL A 81 -7.66 -10.79 -0.99
CA VAL A 81 -8.49 -11.01 0.19
C VAL A 81 -9.86 -10.36 0.06
N THR A 82 -9.92 -9.16 -0.51
CA THR A 82 -11.17 -8.41 -0.58
C THR A 82 -12.04 -8.78 -1.77
N ASN A 83 -11.45 -9.29 -2.85
CA ASN A 83 -12.20 -9.54 -4.10
C ASN A 83 -12.23 -10.99 -4.54
N GLU A 84 -11.17 -11.76 -4.29
CA GLU A 84 -11.07 -13.14 -4.76
C GLU A 84 -11.43 -14.15 -3.67
N LEU A 85 -11.08 -13.88 -2.42
CA LEU A 85 -11.32 -14.77 -1.30
C LEU A 85 -12.27 -14.09 -0.32
N GLU A 86 -13.53 -14.14 -0.62
CA GLU A 86 -14.53 -13.51 0.24
C GLU A 86 -14.72 -14.31 1.53
N GLY A 87 -14.67 -13.63 2.66
CA GLY A 87 -15.00 -14.22 3.95
C GLY A 87 -13.91 -14.06 4.99
N ASN A 88 -14.21 -14.55 6.20
CA ASN A 88 -13.35 -14.39 7.37
C ASN A 88 -12.52 -15.63 7.67
N ASN A 89 -12.71 -16.72 6.95
CA ASN A 89 -12.06 -17.99 7.21
C ASN A 89 -11.03 -18.35 6.13
N ILE A 90 -10.26 -17.36 5.71
CA ILE A 90 -9.22 -17.55 4.71
C ILE A 90 -8.03 -18.21 5.40
N THR A 91 -7.59 -19.36 4.88
CA THR A 91 -6.39 -20.01 5.38
C THR A 91 -5.15 -19.44 4.71
N ASP A 92 -4.00 -19.58 5.36
CA ASP A 92 -2.72 -19.18 4.79
C ASP A 92 -2.50 -19.84 3.44
N GLU A 93 -2.81 -21.14 3.33
CA GLU A 93 -2.63 -21.89 2.11
C GLU A 93 -3.51 -21.38 0.97
N GLU A 94 -4.78 -21.08 1.24
CA GLU A 94 -5.68 -20.51 0.25
C GLU A 94 -5.16 -19.17 -0.29
N LEU A 95 -4.70 -18.31 0.61
CA LEU A 95 -4.16 -17.02 0.23
C LEU A 95 -2.94 -17.18 -0.68
N ILE A 96 -1.98 -18.00 -0.24
CA ILE A 96 -0.74 -18.21 -0.99
C ILE A 96 -1.05 -18.78 -2.37
N ASN A 97 -1.90 -19.80 -2.43
CA ASN A 97 -2.26 -20.45 -3.69
C ASN A 97 -2.96 -19.49 -4.64
N THR A 98 -3.85 -18.68 -4.14
CA THR A 98 -4.58 -17.71 -4.96
C THR A 98 -3.64 -16.65 -5.51
N VAL A 99 -2.73 -16.12 -4.69
CA VAL A 99 -1.73 -15.16 -5.16
C VAL A 99 -0.84 -15.80 -6.22
N HIS A 100 -0.34 -17.01 -5.97
CA HIS A 100 0.57 -17.69 -6.88
C HIS A 100 -0.09 -18.05 -8.21
N SER A 101 -1.39 -18.30 -8.22
CA SER A 101 -2.09 -18.68 -9.44
C SER A 101 -2.47 -17.47 -10.32
N TRP A 102 -2.25 -16.25 -9.84
CA TRP A 102 -2.69 -15.07 -10.57
C TRP A 102 -1.91 -14.87 -11.88
N ASN A 103 -0.58 -14.90 -11.80
CA ASN A 103 0.28 -14.87 -12.98
C ASN A 103 1.69 -15.34 -12.61
N ALA A 104 2.57 -15.48 -13.63
CA ALA A 104 3.90 -15.99 -13.44
C ALA A 104 4.73 -15.13 -12.46
N ARG A 105 4.60 -13.82 -12.54
CA ARG A 105 5.34 -12.92 -11.66
C ARG A 105 4.91 -13.09 -10.20
N LYS A 106 3.62 -13.21 -9.95
CA LYS A 106 3.11 -13.36 -8.59
C LYS A 106 3.41 -14.75 -8.01
N SER A 107 3.61 -15.75 -8.87
CA SER A 107 4.01 -17.07 -8.39
C SER A 107 5.41 -17.08 -7.78
N GLU A 108 6.20 -16.05 -8.03
CA GLU A 108 7.54 -15.91 -7.46
C GLU A 108 7.52 -15.21 -6.08
N MET A 109 6.40 -14.67 -5.67
CA MET A 109 6.28 -14.06 -4.35
C MET A 109 6.46 -15.10 -3.25
N LYS A 110 7.34 -14.83 -2.30
CA LYS A 110 7.63 -15.78 -1.22
C LYS A 110 6.43 -15.90 -0.28
N PRO A 111 6.04 -17.11 0.11
CA PRO A 111 4.93 -17.30 1.04
C PRO A 111 5.06 -16.50 2.33
N ALA A 112 6.26 -16.44 2.90
CA ALA A 112 6.49 -15.66 4.12
C ALA A 112 6.19 -14.18 3.92
N HIS A 113 6.50 -13.63 2.75
CA HIS A 113 6.23 -12.23 2.43
C HIS A 113 4.74 -11.99 2.24
N ILE A 114 4.04 -12.93 1.59
CA ILE A 114 2.59 -12.85 1.42
C ILE A 114 1.89 -12.82 2.78
N LEU A 115 2.31 -13.68 3.69
CA LEU A 115 1.74 -13.75 5.03
C LEU A 115 2.07 -12.51 5.85
N ALA A 116 3.28 -11.97 5.69
CA ALA A 116 3.67 -10.73 6.36
C ALA A 116 2.79 -9.56 5.91
N ALA A 117 2.52 -9.46 4.61
CA ALA A 117 1.64 -8.43 4.07
C ALA A 117 0.21 -8.60 4.60
N TRP A 118 -0.27 -9.82 4.63
CA TRP A 118 -1.62 -10.11 5.16
C TRP A 118 -1.73 -9.72 6.64
N ASN A 119 -0.73 -10.09 7.43
CA ASN A 119 -0.72 -9.72 8.85
C ASN A 119 -0.69 -8.21 9.03
N LYS A 120 0.07 -7.51 8.21
CA LYS A 120 0.13 -6.05 8.28
C LYS A 120 -1.21 -5.41 7.95
N LEU A 121 -1.87 -5.89 6.91
CA LEU A 121 -3.20 -5.41 6.53
C LEU A 121 -4.23 -5.65 7.64
N LYS A 122 -4.17 -6.81 8.29
CA LYS A 122 -5.05 -7.11 9.42
C LYS A 122 -4.75 -6.20 10.62
N GLN A 123 -3.47 -6.04 10.94
CA GLN A 123 -3.02 -5.26 12.08
C GLN A 123 -3.43 -3.79 11.95
N GLU A 124 -3.34 -3.24 10.74
CA GLU A 124 -3.67 -1.85 10.48
C GLU A 124 -5.12 -1.63 10.02
N ASP A 125 -5.93 -2.66 10.14
CA ASP A 125 -7.38 -2.60 9.87
C ASP A 125 -7.71 -2.16 8.44
N TRP A 126 -6.99 -2.71 7.47
CA TRP A 126 -7.23 -2.43 6.05
C TRP A 126 -8.10 -3.47 5.38
N LEU A 127 -8.42 -4.55 6.08
CA LEU A 127 -9.29 -5.59 5.56
C LEU A 127 -10.68 -5.44 6.17
N ASN A 128 -11.30 -4.32 5.86
CA ASN A 128 -12.65 -4.03 6.35
C ASN A 128 -13.65 -4.84 5.55
N LEU A 129 -13.72 -6.11 5.88
CA LEU A 129 -14.50 -7.06 5.14
C LEU A 129 -16.00 -6.88 5.39
N LYS A 130 -16.81 -7.40 4.49
CA LYS A 130 -18.25 -7.29 4.53
C LYS A 130 -18.87 -7.76 5.83
N ALA A 131 -18.22 -8.70 6.52
CA ALA A 131 -18.68 -9.19 7.79
C ALA A 131 -18.75 -8.11 8.87
N GLN A 132 -17.99 -7.04 8.72
CA GLN A 132 -18.02 -5.93 9.66
C GLN A 132 -19.16 -4.98 9.42
N THR A 133 -19.76 -5.02 8.24
CA THR A 133 -20.85 -4.13 7.89
C THR A 133 -22.21 -4.75 8.10
N ALA A 134 -22.25 -5.99 8.44
CA ALA A 134 -23.51 -6.71 8.67
C ALA A 134 -24.19 -6.32 9.97
#